data_8190959e699d2c0c00dbbbe7be776061
#
_entry.id   8190959e699d2c0c00dbbbe7be776061
#
_cell.length_a   1.000
_cell.length_b   1.000
_cell.length_c   1.000
_cell.angle_alpha   90.00
_cell.angle_beta   90.00
_cell.angle_gamma   90.00
#
_symmetry.space_group_name_H-M   'P 1'
#
loop_
_entity.id
_entity.type
_entity.pdbx_description
1 polymer ?
#
loop_
_entity_poly.entity_id
_entity_poly.type
_entity_poly.pdbx_seq_one_letter_code
_entity_poly.pdbx_strand_id
1 'polypeptide(L)'
;MTAIXPATYDQQLQEKVADLQARFQELALPPLVTYPSAPLNYRMRAEFKIWQQDARADYAMYRQGEHRKAYIIDTFPAGSSTIEALMPLLLEQINQCDILRQRLFSVEFLTTLSGEAXITLLYHRPLNGVWEERANELATHMKTDIIGRSRKQKVVIGRDYVIEKLXVDGRTYTYQQKETGFTQPNARVNEKMLDWARQHSTDFGGXLLELYCGNGNFTAVLAQNFERVLATEIAKISVNSATYNFEANKIENIEIVRLSSEEITQALNEVRPFRRLRHIDLKSYNFSTVFVDPPRAGLDDDTVELLRRFDNIIYISCNPETLHANLLALDSSHSIEHFAAFDQFPYTQHLEAGAVLKQRRPHESNQAE
;
A
#
# COMPACT_ATOMS: atom_id res chain seq x y z
N MET A 1 -18.36 -1.56 -2.83
CA MET A 1 -18.21 -0.16 -2.42
C MET A 1 -19.58 0.47 -2.31
N THR A 2 -19.88 1.11 -1.17
CA THR A 2 -21.13 1.84 -1.03
C THR A 2 -21.14 3.05 -1.97
N ALA A 3 -22.32 3.58 -2.23
CA ALA A 3 -22.46 4.77 -3.06
C ALA A 3 -21.65 5.92 -2.46
N ILE A 4 -21.09 6.73 -3.34
CA ILE A 4 -20.28 7.87 -2.92
C ILE A 4 -21.17 9.08 -2.74
N UNK A 5 -21.34 9.62 -1.60
CA UNK A 5 -21.87 10.33 -1.47
C UNK A 5 -21.33 11.03 -0.86
N PRO A 6 -20.67 12.11 -1.09
CA PRO A 6 -19.92 13.03 -0.24
C PRO A 6 -20.70 13.58 0.94
N ALA A 7 -21.99 13.73 0.78
CA ALA A 7 -22.82 14.20 1.89
C ALA A 7 -22.84 13.24 3.06
N THR A 8 -22.55 11.96 2.81
CA THR A 8 -22.53 10.94 3.87
C THR A 8 -21.12 10.57 4.29
N TYR A 9 -20.10 11.28 3.82
CA TYR A 9 -18.74 10.89 4.09
C TYR A 9 -18.43 10.84 5.59
N ASP A 10 -18.76 11.90 6.30
CA ASP A 10 -18.46 11.96 7.73
C ASP A 10 -19.17 10.84 8.50
N GLN A 11 -20.42 10.56 8.14
CA GLN A 11 -21.17 9.51 8.82
C GLN A 11 -20.53 8.14 8.60
N GLN A 12 -20.11 7.84 7.36
CA GLN A 12 -19.51 6.54 7.11
C GLN A 12 -18.21 6.38 7.89
N LEU A 13 -17.42 7.44 8.02
CA LEU A 13 -16.19 7.37 8.78
C LEU A 13 -16.49 7.19 10.28
N GLN A 14 -17.44 7.92 10.80
CA GLN A 14 -17.82 7.79 12.20
C GLN A 14 -18.28 6.37 12.53
N GLU A 15 -19.03 5.74 11.64
CA GLU A 15 -19.46 4.37 11.85
C GLU A 15 -18.29 3.40 11.87
N LYS A 16 -17.33 3.57 10.96
CA LYS A 16 -16.15 2.71 10.93
C LYS A 16 -15.31 2.87 12.20
N VAL A 17 -15.17 4.11 12.65
CA VAL A 17 -14.39 4.39 13.86
C VAL A 17 -15.07 3.80 15.08
N ALA A 18 -16.40 3.93 15.17
CA ALA A 18 -17.13 3.35 16.29
C ALA A 18 -16.99 1.83 16.33
N ASP A 19 -17.05 1.17 15.17
CA ASP A 19 -16.84 -0.27 15.09
C ASP A 19 -15.43 -0.65 15.56
N LEU A 20 -14.43 0.14 15.13
CA LEU A 20 -13.05 -0.11 15.56
C LEU A 20 -12.93 0.00 17.08
N GLN A 21 -13.45 1.07 17.65
CA GLN A 21 -13.35 1.27 19.09
C GLN A 21 -14.07 0.17 19.88
N ALA A 22 -15.24 -0.26 19.39
CA ALA A 22 -15.96 -1.35 20.05
C ALA A 22 -15.14 -2.63 20.03
N ARG A 23 -14.47 -2.92 18.94
CA ARG A 23 -13.67 -4.14 18.81
C ARG A 23 -12.51 -4.17 19.79
N PHE A 24 -11.94 -3.01 20.13
CA PHE A 24 -10.74 -2.93 20.95
C PHE A 24 -11.02 -2.54 22.39
N GLN A 25 -12.27 -2.58 22.84
CA GLN A 25 -12.63 -1.99 24.13
C GLN A 25 -12.00 -2.69 25.34
N GLU A 26 -11.59 -3.97 25.20
CA GLU A 26 -10.97 -4.64 26.35
C GLU A 26 -9.49 -4.30 26.51
N LEU A 27 -8.88 -3.58 25.56
CA LEU A 27 -7.51 -3.13 25.68
C LEU A 27 -7.46 -1.73 26.24
N ALA A 28 -6.38 -1.43 26.97
CA ALA A 28 -6.15 -0.06 27.46
C ALA A 28 -5.60 0.77 26.32
N LEU A 29 -6.46 1.55 25.68
CA LEU A 29 -6.10 2.33 24.52
C LEU A 29 -5.90 3.80 24.88
N PRO A 30 -4.90 4.46 24.28
CA PRO A 30 -4.85 5.92 24.32
C PRO A 30 -5.98 6.50 23.47
N PRO A 31 -6.20 7.82 23.53
CA PRO A 31 -7.20 8.43 22.67
C PRO A 31 -6.92 8.13 21.21
N LEU A 32 -7.96 7.77 20.49
CA LEU A 32 -7.85 7.47 19.05
C LEU A 32 -7.77 8.76 18.26
N VAL A 33 -6.81 8.83 17.34
CA VAL A 33 -6.70 9.93 16.38
C VAL A 33 -7.20 9.40 15.04
N THR A 34 -8.09 10.14 14.39
CA THR A 34 -8.69 9.72 13.13
C THR A 34 -8.23 10.64 12.01
N TYR A 35 -7.79 10.04 10.91
CA TYR A 35 -7.33 10.76 9.74
C TYR A 35 -8.30 10.52 8.59
N PRO A 36 -9.10 11.53 8.25
CA PRO A 36 -10.08 11.35 7.16
C PRO A 36 -9.44 11.47 5.80
N SER A 37 -10.19 11.04 4.80
CA SER A 37 -9.85 11.19 3.40
C SER A 37 -10.64 12.35 2.80
N ALA A 38 -10.18 12.83 1.66
CA ALA A 38 -11.06 13.63 0.80
C ALA A 38 -12.27 12.76 0.43
N PRO A 39 -13.45 13.37 0.29
CA PRO A 39 -14.65 12.59 -0.03
C PRO A 39 -14.74 12.19 -1.49
N LEU A 40 -13.93 12.78 -2.37
CA LEU A 40 -13.92 12.48 -3.80
C LEU A 40 -12.48 12.48 -4.29
N ASN A 41 -12.25 11.83 -5.43
CA ASN A 41 -10.99 11.91 -6.18
C ASN A 41 -9.78 11.50 -5.36
N TYR A 42 -9.97 10.52 -4.51
CA TYR A 42 -8.91 10.09 -3.57
C TYR A 42 -8.14 8.86 -4.05
N ARG A 43 -8.66 8.14 -5.04
CA ARG A 43 -8.10 6.84 -5.40
C ARG A 43 -7.19 6.96 -6.60
N MET A 44 -5.93 6.55 -6.42
CA MET A 44 -4.89 6.70 -7.45
C MET A 44 -4.86 5.56 -8.45
N ARG A 45 -5.42 4.41 -8.12
CA ARG A 45 -5.41 3.24 -8.98
C ARG A 45 -6.85 2.70 -9.08
N ALA A 46 -7.29 2.37 -10.29
CA ALA A 46 -8.62 1.82 -10.49
C ALA A 46 -8.63 0.89 -11.69
N GLU A 47 -9.39 -0.17 -11.58
CA GLU A 47 -9.55 -1.15 -12.65
C GLU A 47 -11.01 -1.27 -13.01
N PHE A 48 -11.30 -1.29 -14.32
CA PHE A 48 -12.66 -1.41 -14.83
C PHE A 48 -12.74 -2.56 -15.81
N LYS A 49 -13.84 -3.29 -15.76
CA LYS A 49 -14.16 -4.23 -16.83
C LYS A 49 -14.59 -3.45 -18.06
N ILE A 50 -14.42 -4.08 -19.23
CA ILE A 50 -14.91 -3.49 -20.48
C ILE A 50 -16.08 -4.30 -20.95
N TRP A 51 -17.21 -3.65 -21.06
CA TRP A 51 -18.45 -4.25 -21.59
C TRP A 51 -18.48 -4.01 -23.09
N GLN A 52 -18.61 -5.09 -23.84
CA GLN A 52 -18.62 -4.99 -25.30
C GLN A 52 -19.99 -5.39 -25.84
N GLN A 53 -20.57 -4.50 -26.64
CA GLN A 53 -21.88 -4.76 -27.24
C GLN A 53 -21.99 -3.95 -28.52
N ASP A 54 -22.36 -4.61 -29.61
CA ASP A 54 -22.60 -3.96 -30.92
C ASP A 54 -21.40 -3.15 -31.39
N ALA A 55 -20.20 -3.76 -31.28
CA ALA A 55 -18.94 -3.13 -31.69
C ALA A 55 -18.65 -1.85 -30.94
N ARG A 56 -19.10 -1.77 -29.69
CA ARG A 56 -18.87 -0.62 -28.82
C ARG A 56 -18.42 -1.10 -27.46
N ALA A 57 -17.43 -0.40 -26.88
CA ALA A 57 -16.92 -0.68 -25.57
C ALA A 57 -17.39 0.38 -24.58
N ASP A 58 -17.71 -0.04 -23.36
CA ASP A 58 -18.04 0.84 -22.25
C ASP A 58 -17.35 0.32 -20.99
N TYR A 59 -17.05 1.23 -20.04
CA TYR A 59 -16.58 0.80 -18.73
C TYR A 59 -17.72 0.17 -17.94
N ALA A 60 -17.37 -0.84 -17.17
CA ALA A 60 -18.37 -1.52 -16.35
C ALA A 60 -17.76 -1.91 -15.00
N MET A 61 -18.62 -1.99 -14.01
CA MET A 61 -18.26 -2.47 -12.68
C MET A 61 -19.30 -3.46 -12.20
N TYR A 62 -18.93 -4.27 -11.21
CA TYR A 62 -19.87 -5.14 -10.53
C TYR A 62 -20.27 -4.51 -9.22
N ARG A 63 -21.55 -4.63 -8.86
CA ARG A 63 -21.96 -4.24 -7.54
C ARG A 63 -21.41 -5.22 -6.52
N GLN A 64 -21.18 -4.74 -5.32
CA GLN A 64 -20.66 -5.59 -4.26
C GLN A 64 -21.63 -6.75 -4.04
N GLY A 65 -21.07 -7.98 -4.07
CA GLY A 65 -21.87 -9.18 -3.89
C GLY A 65 -22.59 -9.67 -5.14
N GLU A 66 -22.47 -8.96 -6.26
CA GLU A 66 -23.14 -9.34 -7.52
C GLU A 66 -22.10 -9.49 -8.61
N HIS A 67 -21.34 -10.58 -8.55
CA HIS A 67 -20.20 -10.75 -9.46
C HIS A 67 -20.58 -11.01 -10.91
N ARG A 68 -21.84 -11.37 -11.17
CA ARG A 68 -22.26 -11.73 -12.52
C ARG A 68 -23.05 -10.64 -13.22
N LYS A 69 -23.35 -9.56 -12.52
CA LYS A 69 -24.12 -8.46 -13.10
C LYS A 69 -23.27 -7.21 -13.15
N ALA A 70 -22.75 -6.93 -14.34
CA ALA A 70 -22.02 -5.70 -14.57
C ALA A 70 -23.00 -4.58 -14.87
N TYR A 71 -22.66 -3.39 -14.45
CA TYR A 71 -23.39 -2.20 -14.84
C TYR A 71 -22.42 -1.19 -15.45
N ILE A 72 -22.91 -0.48 -16.46
CA ILE A 72 -22.09 0.45 -17.20
C ILE A 72 -21.94 1.74 -16.41
N ILE A 73 -20.71 2.27 -16.39
CA ILE A 73 -20.45 3.57 -15.79
C ILE A 73 -19.78 4.46 -16.84
N ASP A 74 -19.95 5.77 -16.69
CA ASP A 74 -19.21 6.72 -17.52
C ASP A 74 -18.35 7.65 -16.71
N THR A 75 -18.49 7.66 -15.39
CA THR A 75 -17.64 8.43 -14.49
C THR A 75 -17.28 7.56 -13.30
N PHE A 76 -16.23 7.99 -12.57
CA PHE A 76 -15.79 7.30 -11.38
C PHE A 76 -15.32 8.33 -10.36
N PRO A 77 -16.26 8.92 -9.59
CA PRO A 77 -15.91 10.05 -8.70
C PRO A 77 -14.86 9.71 -7.64
N ALA A 78 -14.71 8.44 -7.28
CA ALA A 78 -13.65 8.04 -6.34
C ALA A 78 -12.26 8.18 -6.94
N GLY A 79 -12.14 8.06 -8.26
CA GLY A 79 -10.84 8.09 -8.91
C GLY A 79 -10.19 9.45 -8.88
N SER A 80 -8.86 9.45 -8.91
CA SER A 80 -8.12 10.71 -8.99
C SER A 80 -8.64 11.56 -10.14
N SER A 81 -8.41 12.86 -10.07
CA SER A 81 -8.82 13.72 -11.17
C SER A 81 -8.17 13.31 -12.48
N THR A 82 -6.96 12.76 -12.41
CA THR A 82 -6.30 12.23 -13.61
C THR A 82 -7.06 11.04 -14.18
N ILE A 83 -7.49 10.10 -13.31
CA ILE A 83 -8.29 8.97 -13.78
C ILE A 83 -9.56 9.47 -14.45
N GLU A 84 -10.27 10.38 -13.79
CA GLU A 84 -11.52 10.88 -14.36
C GLU A 84 -11.33 11.58 -15.69
N ALA A 85 -10.22 12.31 -15.83
CA ALA A 85 -9.91 12.98 -17.11
C ALA A 85 -9.55 12.00 -18.21
N LEU A 86 -8.82 10.94 -17.87
CA LEU A 86 -8.37 9.97 -18.87
C LEU A 86 -9.48 9.03 -19.34
N MET A 87 -10.46 8.75 -18.49
CA MET A 87 -11.47 7.76 -18.80
C MET A 87 -12.22 8.05 -20.13
N PRO A 88 -12.81 9.23 -20.32
CA PRO A 88 -13.51 9.45 -21.58
C PRO A 88 -12.58 9.54 -22.78
N LEU A 89 -11.38 10.07 -22.61
CA LEU A 89 -10.43 10.16 -23.71
C LEU A 89 -10.02 8.79 -24.21
N LEU A 90 -9.72 7.89 -23.27
CA LEU A 90 -9.34 6.53 -23.63
C LEU A 90 -10.48 5.81 -24.33
N LEU A 91 -11.68 5.90 -23.76
CA LEU A 91 -12.81 5.17 -24.30
C LEU A 91 -13.13 5.63 -25.73
N GLU A 92 -13.03 6.93 -25.98
CA GLU A 92 -13.24 7.45 -27.33
C GLU A 92 -12.24 6.85 -28.32
N GLN A 93 -10.96 6.79 -27.94
CA GLN A 93 -9.94 6.23 -28.83
C GLN A 93 -10.14 4.74 -29.07
N ILE A 94 -10.52 4.02 -28.03
CA ILE A 94 -10.78 2.59 -28.16
C ILE A 94 -11.96 2.34 -29.10
N ASN A 95 -13.01 3.15 -28.99
CA ASN A 95 -14.18 2.95 -29.83
C ASN A 95 -13.96 3.38 -31.28
N GLN A 96 -12.92 4.17 -31.54
CA GLN A 96 -12.57 4.55 -32.91
C GLN A 96 -11.57 3.58 -33.56
N CYS A 97 -11.13 2.54 -32.85
CA CYS A 97 -10.08 1.66 -33.36
C CYS A 97 -10.40 0.21 -33.03
N ASP A 98 -10.82 -0.54 -34.05
CA ASP A 98 -11.16 -1.94 -33.86
C ASP A 98 -9.98 -2.74 -33.28
N ILE A 99 -8.77 -2.44 -33.72
CA ILE A 99 -7.59 -3.17 -33.25
C ILE A 99 -7.43 -3.03 -31.73
N LEU A 100 -7.66 -1.83 -31.20
CA LEU A 100 -7.55 -1.61 -29.77
C LEU A 100 -8.76 -2.16 -29.00
N ARG A 101 -9.95 -2.18 -29.63
CA ARG A 101 -11.16 -2.58 -28.93
C ARG A 101 -11.35 -4.09 -28.90
N GLN A 102 -10.94 -4.82 -29.96
CA GLN A 102 -11.23 -6.23 -30.08
C GLN A 102 -10.68 -7.02 -28.91
N ARG A 103 -11.59 -7.72 -28.22
CA ARG A 103 -11.27 -8.62 -27.11
C ARG A 103 -10.63 -7.90 -25.94
N LEU A 104 -10.72 -6.58 -25.85
CA LEU A 104 -10.31 -5.86 -24.68
C LEU A 104 -11.22 -6.25 -23.52
N PHE A 105 -10.62 -6.70 -22.42
CA PHE A 105 -11.37 -7.26 -21.29
C PHE A 105 -11.42 -6.32 -20.10
N SER A 106 -10.31 -5.67 -19.79
CA SER A 106 -10.29 -4.73 -18.66
C SER A 106 -9.24 -3.67 -18.89
N VAL A 107 -9.38 -2.58 -18.16
CA VAL A 107 -8.47 -1.44 -18.20
C VAL A 107 -8.11 -1.07 -16.78
N GLU A 108 -6.83 -0.84 -16.51
CA GLU A 108 -6.38 -0.36 -15.22
C GLU A 108 -5.67 0.97 -15.39
N PHE A 109 -6.03 1.93 -14.54
CA PHE A 109 -5.35 3.22 -14.47
C PHE A 109 -4.51 3.25 -13.20
N LEU A 110 -3.26 3.66 -13.32
CA LEU A 110 -2.40 3.94 -12.18
C LEU A 110 -1.94 5.38 -12.31
N THR A 111 -2.28 6.20 -11.32
CA THR A 111 -1.96 7.63 -11.35
C THR A 111 -1.24 8.03 -10.08
N THR A 112 -0.70 9.23 -10.08
CA THR A 112 0.07 9.74 -8.95
C THR A 112 -0.33 11.18 -8.65
N LEU A 113 -0.01 11.61 -7.42
CA LEU A 113 -0.18 13.02 -7.06
C LEU A 113 0.75 13.91 -7.88
N SER A 114 1.88 13.36 -8.33
CA SER A 114 2.82 14.12 -9.15
C SER A 114 2.34 14.35 -10.58
N GLY A 115 1.26 13.68 -10.98
CA GLY A 115 0.67 13.87 -12.31
C GLY A 115 1.04 12.82 -13.34
N GLU A 116 1.73 11.77 -12.97
CA GLU A 116 2.07 10.69 -13.90
C GLU A 116 0.97 9.65 -13.94
N ALA A 117 0.92 8.95 -15.06
CA ALA A 117 -0.12 7.93 -15.26
C ALA A 117 0.36 6.80 -16.15
N UNK A 118 -0.23 5.43 -16.12
CA UNK A 118 -0.04 4.42 -16.84
C UNK A 118 -1.30 3.88 -17.05
N ILE A 119 -1.52 3.41 -18.11
CA ILE A 119 -2.75 2.68 -18.43
C ILE A 119 -2.37 1.26 -18.85
N THR A 120 -3.04 0.25 -18.29
CA THR A 120 -2.86 -1.14 -18.68
C THR A 120 -4.13 -1.63 -19.36
N LEU A 121 -3.96 -2.17 -20.56
CA LEU A 121 -5.07 -2.74 -21.35
C LEU A 121 -4.91 -4.26 -21.36
N LEU A 122 -5.88 -4.99 -20.81
CA LEU A 122 -5.85 -6.44 -20.71
C LEU A 122 -6.77 -7.04 -21.76
N TYR A 123 -6.24 -7.96 -22.54
CA TYR A 123 -6.93 -8.57 -23.67
C TYR A 123 -7.09 -10.06 -23.51
N HIS A 124 -8.16 -10.61 -24.09
CA HIS A 124 -8.34 -12.05 -24.24
C HIS A 124 -8.03 -12.47 -25.67
N ARG A 125 -6.91 -12.00 -26.16
CA ARG A 125 -6.33 -12.42 -27.45
C ARG A 125 -4.85 -12.03 -27.46
N PRO A 126 -4.05 -12.68 -28.31
CA PRO A 126 -2.64 -12.27 -28.42
C PRO A 126 -2.52 -10.88 -29.05
N LEU A 127 -1.46 -10.19 -28.70
CA LEU A 127 -1.16 -8.86 -29.24
C LEU A 127 -0.04 -8.99 -30.26
N ASN A 128 -0.19 -8.33 -31.41
CA ASN A 128 0.76 -8.43 -32.51
C ASN A 128 1.33 -7.05 -32.84
N GLY A 129 2.07 -6.98 -33.94
CA GLY A 129 2.69 -5.73 -34.35
C GLY A 129 1.71 -4.65 -34.73
N VAL A 130 0.57 -5.03 -35.29
CA VAL A 130 -0.46 -4.05 -35.64
C VAL A 130 -1.03 -3.43 -34.36
N TRP A 131 -1.30 -4.25 -33.34
CA TRP A 131 -1.75 -3.73 -32.06
C TRP A 131 -0.71 -2.78 -31.50
N GLU A 132 0.56 -3.17 -31.56
CA GLU A 132 1.62 -2.33 -30.99
C GLU A 132 1.69 -0.97 -31.70
N GLU A 133 1.50 -0.95 -33.02
CA GLU A 133 1.48 0.32 -33.75
C GLU A 133 0.33 1.21 -33.26
N ARG A 134 -0.85 0.63 -33.12
CA ARG A 134 -2.02 1.39 -32.66
C ARG A 134 -1.82 1.87 -31.23
N ALA A 135 -1.22 1.03 -30.39
CA ALA A 135 -0.95 1.41 -29.00
C ALA A 135 0.05 2.55 -28.91
N ASN A 136 1.07 2.54 -29.79
CA ASN A 136 2.02 3.66 -29.82
C ASN A 136 1.32 4.96 -30.18
N GLU A 137 0.41 4.91 -31.18
CA GLU A 137 -0.36 6.09 -31.56
C GLU A 137 -1.23 6.56 -30.41
N LEU A 138 -1.86 5.61 -29.70
CA LEU A 138 -2.68 5.93 -28.55
C LEU A 138 -1.87 6.62 -27.46
N ALA A 139 -0.70 6.07 -27.15
CA ALA A 139 0.17 6.65 -26.12
C ALA A 139 0.56 8.07 -26.45
N THR A 140 0.90 8.31 -27.71
CA THR A 140 1.26 9.66 -28.17
C THR A 140 0.07 10.61 -28.04
N HIS A 141 -1.07 10.15 -28.51
CA HIS A 141 -2.29 10.98 -28.47
C HIS A 141 -2.67 11.35 -27.05
N MET A 142 -2.59 10.39 -26.14
CA MET A 142 -3.01 10.60 -24.75
C MET A 142 -1.89 11.13 -23.88
N LYS A 143 -0.65 11.15 -24.38
CA LYS A 143 0.52 11.56 -23.60
C LYS A 143 0.63 10.74 -22.32
N THR A 144 0.42 9.44 -22.47
CA THR A 144 0.37 8.51 -21.34
C THR A 144 1.02 7.20 -21.78
N ASP A 145 1.83 6.60 -20.90
CA ASP A 145 2.41 5.29 -21.19
C ASP A 145 1.32 4.23 -21.15
N ILE A 146 1.46 3.21 -21.99
CA ILE A 146 0.47 2.15 -22.18
C ILE A 146 1.15 0.81 -22.01
N ILE A 147 0.48 -0.11 -21.33
CA ILE A 147 0.92 -1.49 -21.23
C ILE A 147 -0.19 -2.37 -21.79
N GLY A 148 0.16 -3.27 -22.70
CA GLY A 148 -0.76 -4.28 -23.19
C GLY A 148 -0.46 -5.60 -22.51
N ARG A 149 -1.50 -6.28 -22.06
CA ARG A 149 -1.35 -7.59 -21.46
C ARG A 149 -2.31 -8.58 -22.09
N SER A 150 -1.81 -9.79 -22.22
CA SER A 150 -2.58 -10.92 -22.68
C SER A 150 -1.97 -12.14 -22.01
N ARG A 151 -2.53 -13.32 -22.24
CA ARG A 151 -2.01 -14.51 -21.59
C ARG A 151 -0.53 -14.67 -21.92
N LYS A 152 0.32 -14.66 -20.85
CA LYS A 152 1.77 -14.84 -20.96
C LYS A 152 2.44 -13.79 -21.85
N GLN A 153 1.83 -12.61 -21.98
CA GLN A 153 2.37 -11.58 -22.86
C GLN A 153 2.26 -10.21 -22.20
N LYS A 154 3.31 -9.42 -22.34
CA LYS A 154 3.34 -8.05 -21.84
C LYS A 154 4.06 -7.19 -22.87
N VAL A 155 3.40 -6.13 -23.33
CA VAL A 155 3.96 -5.19 -24.29
C VAL A 155 3.98 -3.82 -23.62
N VAL A 156 5.13 -3.21 -23.48
CA VAL A 156 5.28 -1.93 -22.80
C VAL A 156 5.54 -0.83 -23.83
N ILE A 157 4.67 0.17 -23.84
CA ILE A 157 4.84 1.35 -24.66
C ILE A 157 5.24 2.49 -23.72
N GLY A 158 6.53 2.75 -23.61
CA GLY A 158 7.06 3.70 -22.65
C GLY A 158 7.59 2.99 -21.41
N ARG A 159 7.09 3.36 -20.24
CA ARG A 159 7.53 2.77 -18.98
C ARG A 159 6.43 1.90 -18.40
N ASP A 160 6.83 0.94 -17.55
CA ASP A 160 5.87 0.11 -16.83
C ASP A 160 5.74 0.53 -15.37
N TYR A 161 6.04 1.78 -15.07
CA TYR A 161 5.95 2.33 -13.73
C TYR A 161 5.68 3.82 -13.82
N VAL A 162 5.25 4.36 -12.71
CA VAL A 162 5.11 5.81 -12.54
C VAL A 162 5.95 6.26 -11.35
N ILE A 163 6.26 7.55 -11.31
CA ILE A 163 7.01 8.13 -10.20
C ILE A 163 6.07 9.00 -9.39
N GLU A 164 5.86 8.59 -8.13
CA GLU A 164 5.04 9.34 -7.19
C GLU A 164 5.93 10.24 -6.35
N LYS A 165 5.39 11.38 -5.94
CA LYS A 165 6.06 12.29 -5.01
C LYS A 165 5.10 12.63 -3.89
N LEU A 166 5.52 12.35 -2.66
CA LEU A 166 4.66 12.56 -1.49
C LEU A 166 5.32 13.56 -0.55
N UNK A 167 4.82 14.33 0.03
CA UNK A 167 5.17 15.20 0.81
C UNK A 167 4.95 14.70 2.06
N VAL A 168 5.79 14.79 2.93
CA VAL A 168 5.70 14.42 4.33
C VAL A 168 6.57 15.38 5.14
N ASP A 169 5.93 16.11 6.03
CA ASP A 169 6.62 17.06 6.92
C ASP A 169 7.56 17.98 6.13
N GLY A 170 7.06 18.52 5.03
CA GLY A 170 7.81 19.51 4.25
C GLY A 170 8.89 18.94 3.36
N ARG A 171 9.10 17.63 3.37
CA ARG A 171 10.08 16.99 2.51
C ARG A 171 9.35 16.16 1.45
N THR A 172 9.87 16.19 0.23
CA THR A 172 9.32 15.40 -0.87
C THR A 172 10.04 14.07 -0.95
N TYR A 173 9.27 12.99 -0.94
CA TYR A 173 9.79 11.63 -1.10
C TYR A 173 9.35 11.09 -2.45
N THR A 174 10.30 10.52 -3.17
CA THR A 174 10.10 10.01 -4.53
C THR A 174 9.97 8.49 -4.48
N TYR A 175 8.94 7.95 -5.14
CA TYR A 175 8.69 6.52 -5.15
C TYR A 175 8.42 6.03 -6.56
N GLN A 176 9.12 4.98 -6.97
CA GLN A 176 8.77 4.24 -8.18
C GLN A 176 7.63 3.29 -7.85
N GLN A 177 6.55 3.38 -8.61
CA GLN A 177 5.40 2.51 -8.42
C GLN A 177 5.19 1.70 -9.69
N LYS A 178 5.53 0.43 -9.62
CA LYS A 178 5.41 -0.47 -10.76
C LYS A 178 3.96 -0.80 -11.05
N GLU A 179 3.67 -1.07 -12.31
CA GLU A 179 2.31 -1.44 -12.73
C GLU A 179 1.77 -2.60 -11.91
N THR A 180 2.58 -3.63 -11.64
CA THR A 180 2.13 -4.79 -10.88
C THR A 180 2.43 -4.71 -9.41
N GLY A 181 3.12 -3.67 -8.93
CA GLY A 181 3.46 -3.55 -7.52
C GLY A 181 2.30 -3.03 -6.69
N PHE A 182 2.33 -3.36 -5.41
CA PHE A 182 1.34 -2.80 -4.49
C PHE A 182 1.66 -1.35 -4.20
N THR A 183 0.63 -0.51 -4.16
CA THR A 183 0.74 0.87 -3.69
C THR A 183 -0.49 1.18 -2.85
N GLN A 184 -0.33 2.10 -1.88
CA GLN A 184 -1.48 2.56 -1.12
C GLN A 184 -2.40 3.32 -2.07
N PRO A 185 -3.65 2.91 -2.22
CA PRO A 185 -4.49 3.52 -3.25
C PRO A 185 -4.92 4.94 -2.96
N ASN A 186 -4.92 5.36 -1.71
CA ASN A 186 -5.27 6.73 -1.33
C ASN A 186 -4.00 7.44 -0.94
N ALA A 187 -3.39 8.17 -1.89
CA ALA A 187 -2.06 8.72 -1.68
C ALA A 187 -2.03 9.82 -0.62
N ARG A 188 -3.08 10.64 -0.55
CA ARG A 188 -3.12 11.69 0.48
C ARG A 188 -3.21 11.10 1.89
N VAL A 189 -4.01 10.05 2.05
CA VAL A 189 -4.07 9.37 3.34
C VAL A 189 -2.75 8.65 3.62
N ASN A 190 -2.09 8.12 2.59
CA ASN A 190 -0.77 7.54 2.78
C ASN A 190 0.21 8.56 3.34
N GLU A 191 0.17 9.81 2.85
CA GLU A 191 1.03 10.85 3.43
C GLU A 191 0.78 11.01 4.92
N LYS A 192 -0.48 10.93 5.34
CA LYS A 192 -0.82 11.05 6.76
C LYS A 192 -0.32 9.84 7.55
N MET A 193 -0.41 8.65 6.97
CA MET A 193 0.10 7.45 7.62
C MET A 193 1.61 7.55 7.81
N LEU A 194 2.31 7.98 6.77
CA LEU A 194 3.77 8.14 6.83
C LEU A 194 4.17 9.16 7.89
N ASP A 195 3.47 10.29 7.93
CA ASP A 195 3.79 11.34 8.88
C ASP A 195 3.49 10.91 10.31
N TRP A 196 2.40 10.18 10.50
CA TRP A 196 2.06 9.66 11.84
C TRP A 196 3.17 8.75 12.37
N ALA A 197 3.62 7.82 11.55
CA ALA A 197 4.69 6.90 11.96
C ALA A 197 5.98 7.67 12.21
N ARG A 198 6.29 8.65 11.38
CA ARG A 198 7.49 9.48 11.56
C ARG A 198 7.42 10.25 12.88
N GLN A 199 6.29 10.92 13.13
CA GLN A 199 6.14 11.73 14.34
C GLN A 199 6.36 10.92 15.62
N HIS A 200 5.81 9.72 15.65
CA HIS A 200 5.78 8.94 16.87
C HIS A 200 7.03 8.09 17.06
N SER A 201 8.01 8.24 16.19
CA SER A 201 9.27 7.52 16.33
C SER A 201 10.49 8.44 16.40
N THR A 202 10.29 9.75 16.53
CA THR A 202 11.41 10.70 16.50
C THR A 202 12.41 10.47 17.63
N ASP A 203 11.97 9.96 18.76
CA ASP A 203 12.84 9.80 19.93
C ASP A 203 13.35 8.37 20.11
N PHE A 204 13.07 7.46 19.18
CA PHE A 204 13.40 6.07 19.39
C PHE A 204 14.90 5.76 19.29
N GLY A 205 15.57 6.32 18.30
CA GLY A 205 16.99 6.05 18.10
C GLY A 205 17.29 4.60 17.83
N GLY A 206 18.57 4.29 17.80
CA GLY A 206 19.00 2.91 17.55
C GLY A 206 18.69 2.43 16.13
N UNK A 207 18.41 1.09 15.76
CA UNK A 207 18.22 0.55 14.59
C UNK A 207 16.85 0.22 14.48
N LEU A 208 16.43 0.21 13.41
CA LEU A 208 15.07 -0.23 13.06
C LEU A 208 15.11 -1.53 12.28
N LEU A 209 14.25 -2.49 12.66
CA LEU A 209 13.95 -3.66 11.83
C LEU A 209 12.58 -3.42 11.20
N GLU A 210 12.50 -3.50 9.89
CA GLU A 210 11.21 -3.40 9.21
C GLU A 210 10.88 -4.68 8.48
N LEU A 211 9.73 -5.27 8.77
CA LEU A 211 9.21 -6.46 8.09
C LEU A 211 8.17 -6.03 7.06
N TYR A 212 8.05 -6.80 5.99
CA TYR A 212 7.05 -6.54 4.95
C TYR A 212 7.20 -5.14 4.36
N CYS A 213 8.42 -4.77 3.99
CA CYS A 213 8.65 -3.35 3.68
C CYS A 213 8.11 -2.93 2.30
N GLY A 214 7.72 -3.88 1.46
CA GLY A 214 7.21 -3.55 0.14
C GLY A 214 8.23 -2.76 -0.67
N ASN A 215 7.76 -1.70 -1.31
CA ASN A 215 8.65 -0.84 -2.08
C ASN A 215 9.35 0.21 -1.22
N GLY A 216 9.35 0.02 0.09
CA GLY A 216 10.01 0.95 1.00
C GLY A 216 9.20 2.18 1.34
N ASN A 217 7.88 2.09 1.23
CA ASN A 217 6.98 3.22 1.45
C ASN A 217 7.26 3.89 2.81
N PHE A 218 7.21 3.12 3.89
CA PHE A 218 7.50 3.64 5.23
C PHE A 218 9.00 3.75 5.49
N THR A 219 9.77 2.80 4.97
CA THR A 219 11.20 2.77 5.24
C THR A 219 11.87 4.08 4.88
N ALA A 220 11.55 4.62 3.71
CA ALA A 220 12.19 5.85 3.22
C ALA A 220 11.96 7.01 4.19
N VAL A 221 10.76 7.09 4.77
CA VAL A 221 10.44 8.19 5.69
C VAL A 221 11.00 7.93 7.08
N LEU A 222 10.92 6.68 7.56
CA LEU A 222 11.34 6.37 8.93
C LEU A 222 12.85 6.36 9.12
N ALA A 223 13.61 6.18 8.03
CA ALA A 223 15.06 6.04 8.15
C ALA A 223 15.71 7.23 8.84
N GLN A 224 15.13 8.42 8.72
CA GLN A 224 15.70 9.61 9.34
C GLN A 224 15.70 9.56 10.86
N ASN A 225 14.86 8.72 11.43
CA ASN A 225 14.74 8.62 12.89
C ASN A 225 15.65 7.55 13.50
N PHE A 226 16.43 6.84 12.67
CA PHE A 226 17.22 5.71 13.15
C PHE A 226 18.64 5.80 12.62
N GLU A 227 19.56 5.20 13.37
CA GLU A 227 20.97 5.18 12.94
C GLU A 227 21.13 4.27 11.73
N ARG A 228 20.50 3.10 11.76
CA ARG A 228 20.52 2.12 10.67
C ARG A 228 19.17 1.42 10.61
N VAL A 229 18.84 0.98 9.41
CA VAL A 229 17.61 0.25 9.16
C VAL A 229 17.94 -1.05 8.44
N LEU A 230 17.37 -2.14 8.92
CA LEU A 230 17.35 -3.41 8.19
C LEU A 230 15.91 -3.67 7.77
N ALA A 231 15.68 -3.70 6.47
CA ALA A 231 14.33 -3.91 5.92
C ALA A 231 14.28 -5.24 5.18
N THR A 232 13.18 -5.98 5.33
CA THR A 232 13.02 -7.24 4.65
C THR A 232 11.73 -7.25 3.84
N GLU A 233 11.78 -7.96 2.72
CA GLU A 233 10.66 -8.09 1.79
C GLU A 233 10.92 -9.32 0.92
N ILE A 234 9.89 -10.15 0.70
CA ILE A 234 10.10 -11.38 -0.05
C ILE A 234 9.95 -11.19 -1.56
N ALA A 235 9.15 -10.23 -2.02
CA ALA A 235 8.87 -10.05 -3.44
C ALA A 235 10.02 -9.31 -4.13
N LYS A 236 10.61 -9.94 -5.14
CA LYS A 236 11.76 -9.36 -5.84
C LYS A 236 11.43 -8.02 -6.48
N ILE A 237 10.26 -7.90 -7.10
CA ILE A 237 9.87 -6.65 -7.75
C ILE A 237 9.79 -5.52 -6.73
N SER A 238 9.29 -5.81 -5.54
CA SER A 238 9.19 -4.81 -4.48
C SER A 238 10.57 -4.40 -3.98
N VAL A 239 11.46 -5.38 -3.79
CA VAL A 239 12.83 -5.09 -3.34
C VAL A 239 13.54 -4.20 -4.37
N ASN A 240 13.35 -4.48 -5.65
CA ASN A 240 13.97 -3.66 -6.70
C ASN A 240 13.45 -2.22 -6.66
N SER A 241 12.15 -2.06 -6.48
CA SER A 241 11.58 -0.71 -6.38
C SER A 241 12.07 0.00 -5.11
N ALA A 242 12.16 -0.74 -4.00
CA ALA A 242 12.66 -0.14 -2.76
C ALA A 242 14.07 0.38 -2.93
N THR A 243 14.94 -0.42 -3.55
CA THR A 243 16.32 -0.01 -3.80
C THR A 243 16.37 1.27 -4.63
N TYR A 244 15.57 1.31 -5.71
CA TYR A 244 15.46 2.51 -6.51
C TYR A 244 15.04 3.71 -5.65
N ASN A 245 14.04 3.49 -4.78
CA ASN A 245 13.48 4.58 -3.99
C ASN A 245 14.48 5.11 -2.96
N PHE A 246 15.23 4.22 -2.32
CA PHE A 246 16.23 4.68 -1.35
C PHE A 246 17.30 5.52 -2.04
N GLU A 247 17.74 5.12 -3.23
CA GLU A 247 18.72 5.89 -3.98
C GLU A 247 18.16 7.22 -4.45
N ALA A 248 16.91 7.21 -4.94
CA ALA A 248 16.28 8.44 -5.44
C ALA A 248 16.12 9.47 -4.33
N ASN A 249 15.94 9.02 -3.09
CA ASN A 249 15.78 9.90 -1.94
C ASN A 249 17.10 10.15 -1.20
N LYS A 250 18.20 9.61 -1.72
CA LYS A 250 19.54 9.81 -1.16
C LYS A 250 19.64 9.32 0.28
N ILE A 251 19.02 8.19 0.56
CA ILE A 251 19.04 7.59 1.88
C ILE A 251 20.09 6.50 1.91
N GLU A 252 21.03 6.59 2.84
CA GLU A 252 22.21 5.72 2.83
C GLU A 252 22.30 4.78 4.01
N ASN A 253 21.36 4.84 4.96
CA ASN A 253 21.46 4.04 6.19
C ASN A 253 20.52 2.84 6.20
N ILE A 254 20.06 2.39 5.03
CA ILE A 254 19.16 1.26 4.93
C ILE A 254 19.85 0.09 4.24
N GLU A 255 19.76 -1.09 4.84
CA GLU A 255 20.04 -2.34 4.15
C GLU A 255 18.73 -3.07 3.91
N ILE A 256 18.50 -3.51 2.68
CA ILE A 256 17.31 -4.27 2.35
C ILE A 256 17.70 -5.66 1.92
N VAL A 257 16.97 -6.66 2.42
CA VAL A 257 17.27 -8.06 2.15
C VAL A 257 15.98 -8.76 1.73
N ARG A 258 16.11 -9.64 0.74
CA ARG A 258 14.95 -10.39 0.24
C ARG A 258 14.74 -11.63 1.12
N LEU A 259 13.96 -11.44 2.18
CA LEU A 259 13.63 -12.48 3.15
C LEU A 259 12.17 -12.34 3.57
N SER A 260 11.55 -13.47 3.88
CA SER A 260 10.23 -13.46 4.49
C SER A 260 10.34 -13.12 5.98
N SER A 261 9.20 -12.81 6.61
CA SER A 261 9.18 -12.58 8.05
C SER A 261 9.58 -13.83 8.82
N GLU A 262 9.20 -15.01 8.32
CA GLU A 262 9.63 -16.27 8.93
C GLU A 262 11.15 -16.44 8.87
N GLU A 263 11.73 -16.12 7.71
CA GLU A 263 13.17 -16.30 7.54
C GLU A 263 13.97 -15.35 8.41
N ILE A 264 13.60 -14.07 8.49
CA ILE A 264 14.36 -13.16 9.35
C ILE A 264 14.17 -13.51 10.83
N THR A 265 12.98 -14.00 11.20
CA THR A 265 12.78 -14.46 12.57
C THR A 265 13.71 -15.62 12.89
N GLN A 266 13.85 -16.59 11.98
CA GLN A 266 14.76 -17.70 12.17
C GLN A 266 16.21 -17.22 12.26
N ALA A 267 16.58 -16.25 11.42
CA ALA A 267 17.95 -15.74 11.43
C ALA A 267 18.27 -15.06 12.76
N LEU A 268 17.35 -14.26 13.27
CA LEU A 268 17.55 -13.58 14.55
C LEU A 268 17.55 -14.56 15.73
N ASN A 269 16.85 -15.67 15.60
CA ASN A 269 16.86 -16.72 16.61
C ASN A 269 18.03 -17.69 16.43
N GLU A 270 18.88 -17.46 15.42
CA GLU A 270 20.03 -18.28 15.13
C GLU A 270 19.66 -19.75 14.86
N VAL A 271 18.50 -19.96 14.22
CA VAL A 271 18.04 -21.30 13.87
C VAL A 271 18.91 -21.89 12.77
N ARG A 272 19.24 -21.09 11.77
CA ARG A 272 20.14 -21.48 10.70
C ARG A 272 20.69 -20.25 9.99
N PRO A 273 21.81 -20.38 9.28
CA PRO A 273 22.31 -19.25 8.50
C PRO A 273 21.51 -19.05 7.23
N PHE A 274 21.52 -17.86 6.69
CA PHE A 274 20.85 -17.52 5.43
C PHE A 274 21.84 -16.88 4.48
N ARG A 275 21.89 -17.42 3.26
CA ARG A 275 22.85 -16.93 2.27
C ARG A 275 22.65 -15.44 1.97
N ARG A 276 21.42 -14.98 1.96
CA ARG A 276 21.12 -13.58 1.67
C ARG A 276 21.58 -12.63 2.77
N LEU A 277 21.95 -13.19 3.93
CA LEU A 277 22.46 -12.39 5.04
C LEU A 277 23.97 -12.50 5.20
N ARG A 278 24.66 -13.17 4.28
CA ARG A 278 26.07 -13.46 4.47
C ARG A 278 26.96 -12.23 4.58
N HIS A 279 26.51 -11.11 4.04
CA HIS A 279 27.25 -9.84 4.10
C HIS A 279 26.75 -8.92 5.20
N ILE A 280 25.85 -9.37 6.05
CA ILE A 280 25.24 -8.58 7.09
C ILE A 280 25.54 -9.21 8.43
N ASP A 281 26.15 -8.42 9.32
CA ASP A 281 26.38 -8.86 10.70
C ASP A 281 25.18 -8.47 11.54
N LEU A 282 24.23 -9.40 11.70
CA LEU A 282 23.02 -9.10 12.46
C LEU A 282 23.32 -8.72 13.91
N LYS A 283 24.39 -9.24 14.46
CA LYS A 283 24.73 -8.95 15.85
C LYS A 283 25.19 -7.51 16.03
N SER A 284 25.59 -6.85 14.94
CA SER A 284 25.98 -5.44 15.01
C SER A 284 24.78 -4.50 15.10
N TYR A 285 23.56 -5.02 14.82
CA TYR A 285 22.36 -4.20 14.91
C TYR A 285 21.84 -4.18 16.34
N ASN A 286 21.82 -3.00 16.91
CA ASN A 286 21.22 -2.79 18.23
C ASN A 286 19.80 -2.29 18.02
N PHE A 287 18.90 -3.20 17.73
CA PHE A 287 17.53 -2.83 17.39
C PHE A 287 16.80 -2.25 18.61
N SER A 288 16.23 -1.08 18.44
CA SER A 288 15.31 -0.47 19.41
C SER A 288 13.86 -0.68 18.99
N THR A 289 13.61 -0.82 17.72
CA THR A 289 12.27 -0.70 17.16
C THR A 289 12.05 -1.71 16.05
N VAL A 290 10.83 -2.25 15.97
CA VAL A 290 10.39 -3.03 14.82
C VAL A 290 9.14 -2.38 14.24
N PHE A 291 9.10 -2.30 12.91
CA PHE A 291 7.93 -1.81 12.16
C PHE A 291 7.35 -2.97 11.38
N VAL A 292 6.03 -3.13 11.45
CA VAL A 292 5.35 -4.15 10.66
C VAL A 292 4.11 -3.55 10.00
N ASP A 293 3.88 -3.97 8.75
CA ASP A 293 2.67 -3.66 7.98
C ASP A 293 2.29 -4.95 7.29
N PRO A 294 1.77 -5.93 8.03
CA PRO A 294 1.61 -7.28 7.51
C PRO A 294 0.43 -7.40 6.57
N PRO A 295 0.32 -8.53 5.84
CA PRO A 295 -0.87 -8.80 5.05
C PRO A 295 -2.10 -9.02 5.94
N ARG A 296 -3.26 -9.23 5.31
CA ARG A 296 -4.53 -9.32 6.04
C ARG A 296 -4.52 -10.39 7.13
N ALA A 297 -3.74 -11.45 6.93
CA ALA A 297 -3.67 -12.52 7.95
C ALA A 297 -3.00 -12.07 9.24
N GLY A 298 -2.33 -10.92 9.23
CA GLY A 298 -1.63 -10.45 10.42
C GLY A 298 -0.32 -11.19 10.63
N LEU A 299 0.16 -11.14 11.86
CA LEU A 299 1.42 -11.76 12.23
C LEU A 299 1.18 -13.18 12.71
N ASP A 300 2.08 -14.10 12.34
CA ASP A 300 2.02 -15.43 12.93
C ASP A 300 2.61 -15.41 14.35
N ASP A 301 2.45 -16.53 15.06
CA ASP A 301 2.83 -16.58 16.47
C ASP A 301 4.33 -16.34 16.66
N ASP A 302 5.16 -16.89 15.77
CA ASP A 302 6.60 -16.72 15.92
C ASP A 302 7.01 -15.26 15.71
N THR A 303 6.36 -14.57 14.79
CA THR A 303 6.64 -13.16 14.57
C THR A 303 6.17 -12.32 15.76
N VAL A 304 5.02 -12.64 16.32
CA VAL A 304 4.57 -11.95 17.53
C VAL A 304 5.60 -12.11 18.65
N GLU A 305 6.12 -13.33 18.83
CA GLU A 305 7.15 -13.54 19.85
C GLU A 305 8.40 -12.74 19.57
N LEU A 306 8.78 -12.63 18.30
CA LEU A 306 9.92 -11.80 17.94
C LEU A 306 9.69 -10.35 18.36
N LEU A 307 8.48 -9.83 18.09
CA LEU A 307 8.17 -8.44 18.39
C LEU A 307 8.31 -8.11 19.88
N ARG A 308 8.10 -9.10 20.75
CA ARG A 308 8.19 -8.86 22.21
C ARG A 308 9.58 -8.39 22.65
N ARG A 309 10.60 -8.65 21.86
CA ARG A 309 11.97 -8.29 22.22
C ARG A 309 12.31 -6.82 22.02
N PHE A 310 11.48 -6.09 21.29
CA PHE A 310 11.82 -4.71 20.89
C PHE A 310 11.27 -3.72 21.88
N ASP A 311 12.05 -2.66 22.15
CA ASP A 311 11.57 -1.59 23.01
C ASP A 311 10.31 -0.94 22.42
N ASN A 312 10.29 -0.78 21.12
CA ASN A 312 9.20 -0.08 20.45
C ASN A 312 8.68 -0.90 19.29
N ILE A 313 7.36 -0.87 19.10
CA ILE A 313 6.71 -1.53 17.96
C ILE A 313 5.84 -0.50 17.25
N ILE A 314 5.96 -0.40 15.93
CA ILE A 314 5.05 0.38 15.11
C ILE A 314 4.31 -0.61 14.22
N TYR A 315 2.99 -0.67 14.36
CA TYR A 315 2.16 -1.65 13.68
C TYR A 315 1.12 -0.93 12.84
N ILE A 316 1.18 -1.08 11.52
CA ILE A 316 0.15 -0.57 10.59
C ILE A 316 -0.63 -1.77 10.09
N SER A 317 -1.95 -1.69 10.11
CA SER A 317 -2.79 -2.84 9.79
C SER A 317 -3.91 -2.49 8.84
N CYS A 318 -4.14 -3.36 7.88
CA CYS A 318 -5.30 -3.27 7.00
C CYS A 318 -6.48 -4.12 7.48
N ASN A 319 -6.32 -4.82 8.61
CA ASN A 319 -7.35 -5.74 9.10
C ASN A 319 -7.49 -5.61 10.61
N PRO A 320 -8.52 -4.90 11.09
CA PRO A 320 -8.69 -4.72 12.54
C PRO A 320 -8.83 -6.02 13.32
N GLU A 321 -9.37 -7.07 12.70
CA GLU A 321 -9.55 -8.33 13.38
C GLU A 321 -8.21 -8.97 13.76
N THR A 322 -7.27 -9.03 12.80
CA THR A 322 -5.97 -9.61 13.11
C THR A 322 -5.11 -8.65 13.93
N LEU A 323 -5.27 -7.36 13.75
CA LEU A 323 -4.59 -6.40 14.63
C LEU A 323 -5.03 -6.61 16.07
N HIS A 324 -6.33 -6.75 16.30
CA HIS A 324 -6.85 -6.97 17.64
C HIS A 324 -6.22 -8.21 18.28
N ALA A 325 -6.21 -9.33 17.54
CA ALA A 325 -5.63 -10.56 18.06
C ALA A 325 -4.15 -10.39 18.39
N ASN A 326 -3.40 -9.71 17.52
CA ASN A 326 -1.98 -9.51 17.77
C ASN A 326 -1.73 -8.55 18.93
N LEU A 327 -2.55 -7.51 19.09
CA LEU A 327 -2.37 -6.59 20.21
C LEU A 327 -2.72 -7.27 21.54
N LEU A 328 -3.74 -8.14 21.55
CA LEU A 328 -4.01 -8.93 22.75
C LEU A 328 -2.80 -9.77 23.13
N ALA A 329 -2.19 -10.42 22.14
CA ALA A 329 -1.01 -11.26 22.40
C ALA A 329 0.18 -10.44 22.90
N LEU A 330 0.30 -9.19 22.48
CA LEU A 330 1.40 -8.33 22.89
C LEU A 330 1.15 -7.59 24.18
N ASP A 331 -0.07 -7.64 24.72
CA ASP A 331 -0.45 -6.82 25.85
C ASP A 331 0.38 -7.13 27.12
N SER A 332 0.80 -8.38 27.28
CA SER A 332 1.59 -8.75 28.45
C SER A 332 2.98 -8.10 28.43
N SER A 333 3.52 -7.83 27.26
CA SER A 333 4.88 -7.31 27.13
C SER A 333 4.94 -5.82 26.76
N HIS A 334 3.86 -5.27 26.19
CA HIS A 334 3.89 -3.92 25.64
C HIS A 334 2.59 -3.18 25.96
N SER A 335 2.68 -1.87 26.12
CA SER A 335 1.52 -1.01 26.22
C SER A 335 1.35 -0.18 24.96
N ILE A 336 0.10 0.13 24.64
CA ILE A 336 -0.21 0.91 23.43
C ILE A 336 -0.13 2.38 23.80
N GLU A 337 0.82 3.08 23.18
CA GLU A 337 1.06 4.49 23.48
C GLU A 337 0.33 5.44 22.53
N HIS A 338 0.14 5.02 21.27
CA HIS A 338 -0.57 5.82 20.27
C HIS A 338 -1.42 4.88 19.42
N PHE A 339 -2.59 5.36 19.06
CA PHE A 339 -3.54 4.57 18.28
C PHE A 339 -4.26 5.48 17.30
N ALA A 340 -4.30 5.08 16.02
CA ALA A 340 -4.85 5.92 14.98
C ALA A 340 -5.66 5.11 13.98
N ALA A 341 -6.63 5.78 13.34
CA ALA A 341 -7.40 5.22 12.24
C ALA A 341 -7.20 6.10 11.02
N PHE A 342 -7.00 5.46 9.87
CA PHE A 342 -6.75 6.16 8.60
C PHE A 342 -7.76 5.69 7.57
N ASP A 343 -8.51 6.61 6.99
CA ASP A 343 -9.55 6.23 6.04
C ASP A 343 -8.97 6.07 4.64
N GLN A 344 -8.20 5.01 4.48
CA GLN A 344 -7.56 4.67 3.21
C GLN A 344 -8.58 4.27 2.15
N PHE A 345 -9.72 3.72 2.58
CA PHE A 345 -10.73 3.14 1.69
C PHE A 345 -12.11 3.71 1.97
N PRO A 346 -12.34 5.00 1.64
CA PRO A 346 -13.65 5.61 1.91
C PRO A 346 -14.81 4.83 1.31
N TYR A 347 -15.94 4.85 2.00
CA TYR A 347 -17.20 4.25 1.57
C TYR A 347 -17.13 2.72 1.47
N THR A 348 -16.14 2.11 2.12
CA THR A 348 -16.07 0.66 2.25
C THR A 348 -16.03 0.31 3.73
N GLN A 349 -16.08 -0.99 4.03
CA GLN A 349 -15.96 -1.46 5.41
C GLN A 349 -14.52 -1.43 5.92
N HIS A 350 -13.56 -1.25 5.03
CA HIS A 350 -12.15 -1.32 5.39
C HIS A 350 -11.68 -0.06 6.08
N LEU A 351 -10.82 -0.24 7.09
CA LEU A 351 -10.23 0.88 7.81
C LEU A 351 -8.81 0.48 8.20
N GLU A 352 -7.85 1.33 7.83
CA GLU A 352 -6.47 1.14 8.26
C GLU A 352 -6.33 1.64 9.68
N ALA A 353 -5.51 0.95 10.47
CA ALA A 353 -5.25 1.37 11.83
C ALA A 353 -3.75 1.32 12.10
N GLY A 354 -3.30 2.16 13.03
CA GLY A 354 -1.92 2.17 13.44
C GLY A 354 -1.81 2.17 14.95
N ALA A 355 -0.83 1.43 15.45
CA ALA A 355 -0.54 1.39 16.89
C ALA A 355 0.96 1.53 17.10
N VAL A 356 1.33 2.32 18.09
CA VAL A 356 2.71 2.42 18.55
C VAL A 356 2.73 1.88 19.97
N LEU A 357 3.59 0.87 20.20
CA LEU A 357 3.65 0.20 21.50
C LEU A 357 5.04 0.37 22.10
N LYS A 358 5.07 0.42 23.43
CA LYS A 358 6.33 0.45 24.20
C LYS A 358 6.39 -0.72 25.14
N GLN A 359 7.58 -1.29 25.27
CA GLN A 359 7.78 -2.41 26.16
C GLN A 359 7.51 -2.00 27.60
N ARG A 360 6.79 -2.82 28.32
CA ARG A 360 6.51 -2.52 29.73
C ARG A 360 7.75 -2.72 30.56
N ARG A 361 7.94 -1.88 31.53
CA ARG A 361 9.02 -2.05 32.47
C ARG A 361 8.65 -3.17 33.44
N PRO A 362 9.64 -3.89 34.02
CA PRO A 362 9.32 -4.98 34.94
C PRO A 362 8.40 -4.56 36.08
N HIS A 363 8.61 -3.36 36.67
CA HIS A 363 7.76 -2.92 37.76
C HIS A 363 6.33 -2.60 37.31
N GLU A 364 6.15 -2.19 36.06
CA GLU A 364 4.81 -1.95 35.52
C GLU A 364 4.03 -3.26 35.34
N SER A 365 4.71 -4.32 34.92
CA SER A 365 4.10 -5.64 34.83
C SER A 365 3.64 -6.11 36.20
N ASN A 366 4.48 -5.92 37.22
CA ASN A 366 4.13 -6.34 38.57
C ASN A 366 2.94 -5.56 39.10
N GLN A 367 2.87 -4.28 38.78
CA GLN A 367 1.74 -3.46 39.22
C GLN A 367 0.43 -3.89 38.58
N ALA A 368 0.48 -4.45 37.36
CA ALA A 368 -0.71 -4.88 36.66
C ALA A 368 -1.31 -6.13 37.30
N GLU A 369 -0.54 -6.86 38.10
CA GLU A 369 -1.02 -8.02 38.80
C GLU A 369 -1.81 -7.61 40.04
#